data_66e2cd73b80dc284b49af014adb00d57
#
_entry.id   66e2cd73b80dc284b49af014adb00d57
#
_cell.length_a   1.000
_cell.length_b   1.000
_cell.length_c   1.000
_cell.angle_alpha   90.00
_cell.angle_beta   90.00
_cell.angle_gamma   90.00
#
_symmetry.space_group_name_H-M   'P 1'
#
loop_
_entity.id
_entity.type
_entity.pdbx_description
1 polymer ?
#
loop_
_entity_poly.entity_id
_entity_poly.type
_entity_poly.pdbx_seq_one_letter_code
_entity_poly.pdbx_strand_id
1 'polypeptide(L)'
;MATTAKPPVLVVLQLSGGNDYMNTVVPYKDPLYWDYRPRVALAEDQILLLDNDVGLHPSMGPIRDMYNQGKVAIIHGVGYPNSVRSHFRSMDIWHTCEPVKTGTEGWLGLAARELDPRKENIVTTVSFGPSMFRALVVPGVPVACVDDLDTYGLLTGISPAQQRAKILAGP
;
A
#
# COMPACT_ATOMS: atom_id res chain seq x y z
N MET A 1 -17.58 -19.45 -25.81
CA MET A 1 -17.92 -18.77 -24.54
C MET A 1 -16.73 -17.89 -24.18
N ALA A 2 -16.85 -16.57 -24.25
CA ALA A 2 -15.78 -15.68 -23.83
C ALA A 2 -15.67 -15.78 -22.31
N THR A 3 -14.53 -16.24 -21.80
CA THR A 3 -14.20 -16.15 -20.39
C THR A 3 -14.04 -14.67 -20.06
N THR A 4 -15.04 -14.08 -19.42
CA THR A 4 -14.91 -12.73 -18.87
C THR A 4 -13.85 -12.80 -17.74
N ALA A 5 -12.61 -12.50 -18.10
CA ALA A 5 -11.56 -12.35 -17.10
C ALA A 5 -12.01 -11.25 -16.12
N LYS A 6 -11.97 -11.55 -14.82
CA LYS A 6 -12.26 -10.53 -13.81
C LYS A 6 -11.28 -9.37 -13.99
N PRO A 7 -11.75 -8.11 -13.86
CA PRO A 7 -10.84 -6.97 -13.92
C PRO A 7 -9.76 -7.07 -12.83
N PRO A 8 -8.54 -6.57 -13.08
CA PRO A 8 -7.48 -6.60 -12.10
C PRO A 8 -7.86 -5.72 -10.89
N VAL A 9 -7.42 -6.15 -9.70
CA VAL A 9 -7.59 -5.40 -8.45
C VAL A 9 -6.20 -4.95 -7.97
N LEU A 10 -6.04 -3.65 -7.73
CA LEU A 10 -4.86 -3.09 -7.11
C LEU A 10 -5.06 -3.09 -5.58
N VAL A 11 -4.20 -3.78 -4.86
CA VAL A 11 -4.13 -3.73 -3.39
C VAL A 11 -2.91 -2.91 -3.00
N VAL A 12 -3.11 -1.82 -2.27
CA VAL A 12 -2.03 -0.97 -1.75
C VAL A 12 -1.87 -1.25 -0.26
N LEU A 13 -0.74 -1.84 0.11
CA LEU A 13 -0.36 -2.04 1.51
C LEU A 13 0.63 -0.96 1.92
N GLN A 14 0.20 -0.05 2.80
CA GLN A 14 1.05 1.01 3.32
C GLN A 14 1.61 0.65 4.69
N LEU A 15 2.93 0.64 4.81
CA LEU A 15 3.64 0.44 6.08
C LEU A 15 3.92 1.80 6.72
N SER A 16 3.03 2.24 7.61
CA SER A 16 3.02 3.60 8.18
C SER A 16 3.93 3.75 9.39
N GLY A 17 5.17 3.42 9.29
CA GLY A 17 6.14 3.59 10.37
C GLY A 17 6.66 2.27 10.92
N GLY A 18 7.84 2.33 11.56
CA GLY A 18 8.50 1.18 12.13
C GLY A 18 9.13 0.20 11.14
N ASN A 19 8.99 0.38 9.84
CA ASN A 19 9.67 -0.47 8.85
C ASN A 19 11.10 0.00 8.63
N ASP A 20 12.06 -0.87 8.91
CA ASP A 20 13.46 -0.69 8.55
C ASP A 20 13.70 -1.24 7.14
N TYR A 21 13.65 -0.36 6.15
CA TYR A 21 13.83 -0.75 4.76
C TYR A 21 15.17 -1.46 4.52
N MET A 22 16.27 -0.98 5.12
CA MET A 22 17.60 -1.56 4.93
C MET A 22 17.74 -2.96 5.53
N ASN A 23 16.84 -3.35 6.44
CA ASN A 23 16.73 -4.73 6.93
C ASN A 23 15.56 -5.49 6.29
N THR A 24 14.73 -4.82 5.49
CA THR A 24 13.70 -5.47 4.67
C THR A 24 14.29 -5.92 3.34
N VAL A 25 14.95 -5.00 2.63
CA VAL A 25 15.75 -5.26 1.43
C VAL A 25 17.19 -4.89 1.73
N VAL A 26 18.00 -5.88 1.98
CA VAL A 26 19.34 -5.74 2.56
C VAL A 26 20.38 -5.58 1.47
N PRO A 27 21.06 -4.44 1.38
CA PRO A 27 22.16 -4.22 0.43
C PRO A 27 23.45 -4.85 0.98
N TYR A 28 23.51 -6.16 1.07
CA TYR A 28 24.54 -6.89 1.79
C TYR A 28 25.94 -6.79 1.18
N LYS A 29 26.06 -6.36 -0.06
CA LYS A 29 27.35 -6.08 -0.72
C LYS A 29 27.82 -4.65 -0.54
N ASP A 30 26.97 -3.73 -0.09
CA ASP A 30 27.38 -2.36 0.20
C ASP A 30 28.08 -2.30 1.56
N PRO A 31 29.38 -1.93 1.63
CA PRO A 31 30.09 -1.83 2.91
C PRO A 31 29.46 -0.81 3.86
N LEU A 32 28.79 0.23 3.34
CA LEU A 32 28.11 1.23 4.18
C LEU A 32 26.95 0.63 4.98
N TYR A 33 26.34 -0.43 4.50
CA TYR A 33 25.32 -1.15 5.28
C TYR A 33 25.90 -1.66 6.61
N TRP A 34 27.10 -2.23 6.58
CA TRP A 34 27.78 -2.76 7.75
C TRP A 34 28.36 -1.65 8.63
N ASP A 35 29.00 -0.65 8.02
CA ASP A 35 29.66 0.45 8.71
C ASP A 35 28.69 1.31 9.52
N TYR A 36 27.53 1.63 8.94
CA TYR A 36 26.52 2.46 9.61
C TYR A 36 25.54 1.69 10.49
N ARG A 37 25.58 0.36 10.46
CA ARG A 37 24.61 -0.48 11.17
C ARG A 37 25.29 -1.57 12.05
N PRO A 38 26.32 -1.24 12.82
CA PRO A 38 27.16 -2.25 13.50
C PRO A 38 26.42 -3.10 14.54
N ARG A 39 25.21 -2.70 14.95
CA ARG A 39 24.40 -3.43 15.95
C ARG A 39 23.09 -3.99 15.40
N VAL A 40 22.67 -3.53 14.24
CA VAL A 40 21.35 -3.88 13.68
C VAL A 40 21.43 -4.48 12.28
N ALA A 41 22.63 -4.56 11.70
CA ALA A 41 22.85 -5.32 10.48
C ALA A 41 22.51 -6.80 10.72
N LEU A 42 21.88 -7.42 9.74
CA LEU A 42 21.60 -8.84 9.74
C LEU A 42 22.88 -9.62 9.41
N ALA A 43 23.14 -10.74 10.08
CA ALA A 43 24.23 -11.60 9.71
C ALA A 43 24.08 -12.10 8.26
N GLU A 44 25.17 -12.14 7.50
CA GLU A 44 25.15 -12.43 6.06
C GLU A 44 24.53 -13.81 5.76
N ASP A 45 24.76 -14.78 6.64
CA ASP A 45 24.23 -16.14 6.55
C ASP A 45 22.73 -16.24 6.79
N GLN A 46 22.11 -15.19 7.35
CA GLN A 46 20.66 -15.12 7.59
C GLN A 46 19.91 -14.48 6.43
N ILE A 47 20.61 -13.76 5.56
CA ILE A 47 19.97 -12.98 4.48
C ILE A 47 19.50 -13.93 3.38
N LEU A 48 18.25 -13.75 2.95
CA LEU A 48 17.69 -14.46 1.81
C LEU A 48 18.14 -13.78 0.52
N LEU A 49 19.20 -14.27 -0.10
CA LEU A 49 19.77 -13.68 -1.30
C LEU A 49 18.75 -13.64 -2.46
N LEU A 50 18.68 -12.52 -3.15
CA LEU A 50 17.91 -12.32 -4.38
C LEU A 50 18.83 -12.30 -5.61
N ASP A 51 19.90 -11.56 -5.52
CA ASP A 51 20.93 -11.42 -6.56
C ASP A 51 22.32 -11.21 -5.92
N ASN A 52 23.25 -10.66 -6.68
CA ASN A 52 24.63 -10.44 -6.20
C ASN A 52 24.80 -9.21 -5.30
N ASP A 53 23.77 -8.35 -5.19
CA ASP A 53 23.87 -7.07 -4.49
C ASP A 53 22.91 -6.97 -3.31
N VAL A 54 21.73 -7.55 -3.43
CA VAL A 54 20.66 -7.42 -2.41
C VAL A 54 20.05 -8.76 -2.01
N GLY A 55 19.50 -8.78 -0.82
CA GLY A 55 18.71 -9.89 -0.31
C GLY A 55 17.56 -9.40 0.56
N LEU A 56 16.76 -10.31 1.05
CA LEU A 56 15.60 -10.01 1.90
C LEU A 56 15.86 -10.43 3.35
N HIS A 57 15.12 -9.80 4.25
CA HIS A 57 15.04 -10.24 5.64
C HIS A 57 14.68 -11.74 5.74
N PRO A 58 15.22 -12.51 6.68
CA PRO A 58 14.97 -13.96 6.81
C PRO A 58 13.47 -14.32 6.94
N SER A 59 12.64 -13.44 7.49
CA SER A 59 11.20 -13.66 7.59
C SER A 59 10.44 -13.49 6.26
N MET A 60 11.10 -13.07 5.18
CA MET A 60 10.45 -12.80 3.89
C MET A 60 10.57 -13.95 2.88
N GLY A 61 10.70 -15.19 3.36
CA GLY A 61 10.76 -16.38 2.52
C GLY A 61 9.68 -16.44 1.43
N PRO A 62 8.39 -16.27 1.75
CA PRO A 62 7.33 -16.27 0.74
C PRO A 62 7.49 -15.18 -0.34
N ILE A 63 8.00 -14.01 0.03
CA ILE A 63 8.25 -12.91 -0.94
C ILE A 63 9.42 -13.26 -1.85
N ARG A 64 10.50 -13.87 -1.32
CA ARG A 64 11.61 -14.39 -2.13
C ARG A 64 11.12 -15.43 -3.13
N ASP A 65 10.25 -16.33 -2.70
CA ASP A 65 9.71 -17.38 -3.58
C ASP A 65 8.87 -16.79 -4.71
N MET A 66 8.11 -15.73 -4.43
CA MET A 66 7.40 -14.96 -5.46
C MET A 66 8.36 -14.20 -6.37
N TYR A 67 9.44 -13.64 -5.83
CA TYR A 67 10.48 -12.98 -6.63
C TYR A 67 11.11 -13.95 -7.63
N ASN A 68 11.49 -15.14 -7.19
CA ASN A 68 12.04 -16.20 -8.06
C ASN A 68 11.06 -16.65 -9.15
N GLN A 69 9.76 -16.42 -8.97
CA GLN A 69 8.73 -16.69 -9.97
C GLN A 69 8.47 -15.48 -10.90
N GLY A 70 9.24 -14.38 -10.77
CA GLY A 70 9.05 -13.16 -11.55
C GLY A 70 7.77 -12.36 -11.19
N LYS A 71 7.23 -12.56 -9.99
CA LYS A 71 5.98 -11.92 -9.52
C LYS A 71 6.22 -10.71 -8.61
N VAL A 72 7.46 -10.38 -8.31
CA VAL A 72 7.85 -9.25 -7.45
C VAL A 72 8.84 -8.37 -8.19
N ALA A 73 8.62 -7.07 -8.16
CA ALA A 73 9.59 -6.06 -8.54
C ALA A 73 9.93 -5.20 -7.32
N ILE A 74 11.20 -4.96 -7.10
CA ILE A 74 11.70 -4.09 -6.05
C ILE A 74 12.17 -2.80 -6.68
N ILE A 75 11.61 -1.67 -6.26
CA ILE A 75 11.94 -0.35 -6.80
C ILE A 75 12.77 0.39 -5.76
N HIS A 76 14.04 0.62 -6.07
CA HIS A 76 14.97 1.36 -5.24
C HIS A 76 14.98 2.85 -5.57
N GLY A 77 15.54 3.65 -4.65
CA GLY A 77 15.80 5.07 -4.88
C GLY A 77 14.57 5.93 -5.06
N VAL A 78 13.39 5.46 -4.62
CA VAL A 78 12.17 6.25 -4.66
C VAL A 78 12.21 7.32 -3.59
N GLY A 79 12.14 8.58 -3.99
CA GLY A 79 12.23 9.72 -3.08
C GLY A 79 11.94 11.03 -3.80
N TYR A 80 12.33 12.15 -3.18
CA TYR A 80 12.16 13.49 -3.73
C TYR A 80 13.33 14.40 -3.33
N PRO A 81 13.64 15.45 -4.13
CA PRO A 81 14.73 16.37 -3.82
C PRO A 81 14.48 17.12 -2.51
N ASN A 82 15.56 17.40 -1.76
CA ASN A 82 15.52 18.16 -0.51
C ASN A 82 14.56 17.57 0.52
N SER A 83 14.60 16.25 0.70
CA SER A 83 13.73 15.55 1.63
C SER A 83 13.83 16.13 3.06
N VAL A 84 12.68 16.36 3.68
CA VAL A 84 12.58 16.87 5.04
C VAL A 84 12.58 15.73 6.05
N ARG A 85 13.16 15.98 7.25
CA ARG A 85 13.18 14.98 8.33
C ARG A 85 11.89 14.94 9.15
N SER A 86 10.82 15.55 8.68
CA SER A 86 9.50 15.52 9.31
C SER A 86 8.70 14.33 8.79
N HIS A 87 8.36 13.40 9.66
CA HIS A 87 7.49 12.25 9.30
C HIS A 87 6.15 12.71 8.75
N PHE A 88 5.53 13.72 9.37
CA PHE A 88 4.24 14.25 8.93
C PHE A 88 4.30 14.81 7.51
N ARG A 89 5.32 15.63 7.22
CA ARG A 89 5.48 16.20 5.88
C ARG A 89 5.84 15.13 4.85
N SER A 90 6.70 14.19 5.20
CA SER A 90 7.04 13.07 4.31
C SER A 90 5.83 12.23 3.97
N MET A 91 5.00 11.87 4.95
CA MET A 91 3.75 11.14 4.72
C MET A 91 2.78 11.92 3.85
N ASP A 92 2.66 13.24 4.05
CA ASP A 92 1.84 14.11 3.20
C ASP A 92 2.31 14.06 1.73
N ILE A 93 3.62 14.14 1.51
CA ILE A 93 4.22 14.04 0.17
C ILE A 93 3.95 12.67 -0.47
N TRP A 94 4.14 11.58 0.26
CA TRP A 94 3.83 10.23 -0.22
C TRP A 94 2.36 10.04 -0.58
N HIS A 95 1.46 10.69 0.16
CA HIS A 95 0.02 10.60 -0.11
C HIS A 95 -0.44 11.47 -1.28
N THR A 96 0.26 12.57 -1.57
CA THR A 96 -0.19 13.56 -2.55
C THR A 96 0.71 13.65 -3.79
N CYS A 97 1.91 13.07 -3.72
CA CYS A 97 2.98 13.23 -4.72
C CYS A 97 3.38 14.70 -4.98
N GLU A 98 3.20 15.59 -3.98
CA GLU A 98 3.48 17.02 -4.09
C GLU A 98 4.63 17.44 -3.15
N PRO A 99 5.90 17.31 -3.57
CA PRO A 99 7.05 17.63 -2.73
C PRO A 99 7.28 19.13 -2.55
N VAL A 100 6.85 19.96 -3.49
CA VAL A 100 7.13 21.42 -3.51
C VAL A 100 6.12 22.21 -2.70
N LYS A 101 4.85 21.85 -2.79
CA LYS A 101 3.73 22.53 -2.10
C LYS A 101 2.97 21.55 -1.20
N THR A 102 2.09 22.06 -0.35
CA THR A 102 1.14 21.20 0.36
C THR A 102 0.10 20.69 -0.62
N GLY A 103 0.09 19.39 -0.85
CA GLY A 103 -0.89 18.76 -1.73
C GLY A 103 -2.28 18.74 -1.09
N THR A 104 -3.31 18.88 -1.89
CA THR A 104 -4.72 18.85 -1.45
C THR A 104 -5.43 17.57 -1.82
N GLU A 105 -4.97 16.90 -2.87
CA GLU A 105 -5.58 15.68 -3.41
C GLU A 105 -4.62 14.49 -3.30
N GLY A 106 -5.16 13.34 -2.92
CA GLY A 106 -4.40 12.10 -2.81
C GLY A 106 -4.25 11.40 -4.16
N TRP A 107 -3.07 10.85 -4.44
CA TRP A 107 -2.77 10.25 -5.74
C TRP A 107 -3.64 9.02 -6.06
N LEU A 108 -4.01 8.21 -5.07
CA LEU A 108 -4.92 7.08 -5.26
C LEU A 108 -6.35 7.55 -5.55
N GLY A 109 -6.80 8.64 -4.91
CA GLY A 109 -8.08 9.25 -5.21
C GLY A 109 -8.14 9.83 -6.62
N LEU A 110 -7.03 10.41 -7.10
CA LEU A 110 -6.90 10.85 -8.50
C LEU A 110 -7.00 9.65 -9.46
N ALA A 111 -6.31 8.56 -9.17
CA ALA A 111 -6.43 7.33 -9.96
C ALA A 111 -7.88 6.77 -9.95
N ALA A 112 -8.55 6.76 -8.80
CA ALA A 112 -9.94 6.33 -8.68
C ALA A 112 -10.89 7.20 -9.54
N ARG A 113 -10.65 8.51 -9.60
CA ARG A 113 -11.40 9.44 -10.45
C ARG A 113 -11.28 9.09 -11.93
N GLU A 114 -10.10 8.68 -12.37
CA GLU A 114 -9.87 8.28 -13.77
C GLU A 114 -10.46 6.88 -14.09
N LEU A 115 -10.49 5.99 -13.10
CA LEU A 115 -11.04 4.64 -13.26
C LEU A 115 -12.58 4.64 -13.31
N ASP A 116 -13.23 5.56 -12.60
CA ASP A 116 -14.68 5.71 -12.56
C ASP A 116 -15.10 7.20 -12.65
N PRO A 117 -14.91 7.83 -13.81
CA PRO A 117 -15.20 9.27 -13.98
C PRO A 117 -16.67 9.61 -13.81
N ARG A 118 -17.57 8.66 -14.01
CA ARG A 118 -19.04 8.84 -13.85
C ARG A 118 -19.52 8.53 -12.44
N LYS A 119 -18.65 7.99 -11.57
CA LYS A 119 -18.96 7.63 -10.18
C LYS A 119 -20.13 6.64 -10.08
N GLU A 120 -20.15 5.69 -10.98
CA GLU A 120 -21.23 4.70 -11.06
C GLU A 120 -21.07 3.59 -10.02
N ASN A 121 -19.82 3.36 -9.56
CA ASN A 121 -19.52 2.32 -8.59
C ASN A 121 -18.92 2.93 -7.30
N ILE A 122 -19.71 3.01 -6.25
CA ILE A 122 -19.28 3.55 -4.94
C ILE A 122 -18.21 2.70 -4.24
N VAL A 123 -17.96 1.49 -4.70
CA VAL A 123 -16.93 0.57 -4.19
C VAL A 123 -15.77 0.40 -5.15
N THR A 124 -15.59 1.30 -6.11
CA THR A 124 -14.40 1.33 -6.97
C THR A 124 -13.13 1.41 -6.14
N THR A 125 -13.20 2.10 -4.99
CA THR A 125 -12.09 2.25 -4.07
C THR A 125 -12.56 1.99 -2.64
N VAL A 126 -11.82 1.13 -1.93
CA VAL A 126 -12.09 0.78 -0.54
C VAL A 126 -10.85 1.03 0.29
N SER A 127 -11.02 1.70 1.44
CA SER A 127 -10.01 1.86 2.47
C SER A 127 -10.34 0.95 3.65
N PHE A 128 -9.40 0.12 4.06
CA PHE A 128 -9.55 -0.71 5.25
C PHE A 128 -8.84 -0.07 6.44
N GLY A 129 -9.58 0.18 7.52
CA GLY A 129 -9.08 0.79 8.75
C GLY A 129 -10.02 1.84 9.33
N PRO A 130 -9.69 2.38 10.52
CA PRO A 130 -10.57 3.27 11.30
C PRO A 130 -10.73 4.66 10.67
N SER A 131 -9.94 4.99 9.66
CA SER A 131 -10.02 6.28 8.96
C SER A 131 -9.58 6.14 7.51
N MET A 132 -10.07 7.03 6.67
CA MET A 132 -9.67 7.10 5.28
C MET A 132 -8.23 7.64 5.15
N PHE A 133 -7.41 6.91 4.41
CA PHE A 133 -6.05 7.37 4.11
C PHE A 133 -6.07 8.61 3.21
N ARG A 134 -5.20 9.56 3.52
CA ARG A 134 -5.07 10.81 2.76
C ARG A 134 -4.77 10.58 1.26
N ALA A 135 -4.09 9.51 0.91
CA ALA A 135 -3.84 9.15 -0.48
C ALA A 135 -5.12 8.94 -1.32
N LEU A 136 -6.26 8.66 -0.66
CA LEU A 136 -7.56 8.45 -1.29
C LEU A 136 -8.44 9.71 -1.32
N VAL A 137 -8.07 10.76 -0.62
CA VAL A 137 -8.89 11.96 -0.46
C VAL A 137 -8.82 12.83 -1.70
N VAL A 138 -9.92 12.88 -2.45
CA VAL A 138 -10.14 13.80 -3.58
C VAL A 138 -11.57 14.30 -3.52
N PRO A 139 -11.82 15.61 -3.63
CA PRO A 139 -13.19 16.14 -3.62
C PRO A 139 -14.07 15.48 -4.66
N GLY A 140 -15.23 14.99 -4.20
CA GLY A 140 -16.22 14.37 -5.05
C GLY A 140 -15.90 12.97 -5.58
N VAL A 141 -14.85 12.31 -5.09
CA VAL A 141 -14.58 10.88 -5.36
C VAL A 141 -15.10 10.05 -4.18
N PRO A 142 -16.03 9.13 -4.38
CA PRO A 142 -16.52 8.26 -3.32
C PRO A 142 -15.44 7.24 -2.94
N VAL A 143 -15.28 7.03 -1.64
CA VAL A 143 -14.40 5.99 -1.08
C VAL A 143 -15.15 5.29 0.04
N ALA A 144 -15.31 3.99 -0.06
CA ALA A 144 -15.81 3.20 1.06
C ALA A 144 -14.71 3.04 2.11
N CYS A 145 -15.01 3.39 3.38
CA CYS A 145 -14.08 3.18 4.49
C CYS A 145 -14.65 2.08 5.39
N VAL A 146 -13.89 1.02 5.58
CA VAL A 146 -14.31 -0.18 6.30
C VAL A 146 -13.33 -0.46 7.42
N ASP A 147 -13.75 -0.21 8.64
CA ASP A 147 -12.95 -0.54 9.83
C ASP A 147 -13.13 -2.01 10.23
N ASP A 148 -14.36 -2.46 10.22
CA ASP A 148 -14.72 -3.83 10.54
C ASP A 148 -15.73 -4.35 9.52
N LEU A 149 -15.39 -5.45 8.85
CA LEU A 149 -16.27 -6.11 7.87
C LEU A 149 -17.55 -6.66 8.49
N ASP A 150 -17.55 -6.98 9.78
CA ASP A 150 -18.71 -7.52 10.46
C ASP A 150 -19.76 -6.44 10.79
N THR A 151 -19.30 -5.23 11.00
CA THR A 151 -20.15 -4.08 11.32
C THR A 151 -20.37 -3.13 10.17
N TYR A 152 -19.64 -3.31 9.05
CA TYR A 152 -19.78 -2.47 7.88
C TYR A 152 -21.18 -2.60 7.27
N GLY A 153 -21.84 -1.47 7.09
CA GLY A 153 -23.15 -1.38 6.44
C GLY A 153 -23.61 0.06 6.28
N LEU A 154 -24.52 0.27 5.35
CA LEU A 154 -25.23 1.54 5.22
C LEU A 154 -26.16 1.73 6.43
N LEU A 155 -26.13 2.91 7.06
CA LEU A 155 -27.07 3.30 8.12
C LEU A 155 -28.47 3.49 7.54
N THR A 156 -29.14 2.40 7.22
CA THR A 156 -30.47 2.42 6.58
C THR A 156 -31.60 2.08 7.55
N GLY A 157 -31.34 2.04 8.86
CA GLY A 157 -32.31 1.65 9.88
C GLY A 157 -32.59 0.14 9.93
N ILE A 158 -31.88 -0.68 9.17
CA ILE A 158 -31.94 -2.14 9.20
C ILE A 158 -30.72 -2.71 9.94
N SER A 159 -30.91 -3.84 10.61
CA SER A 159 -29.82 -4.46 11.37
C SER A 159 -28.68 -4.92 10.46
N PRO A 160 -27.43 -5.02 10.97
CA PRO A 160 -26.29 -5.55 10.20
C PRO A 160 -26.55 -6.92 9.58
N ALA A 161 -27.26 -7.80 10.27
CA ALA A 161 -27.62 -9.13 9.77
C ALA A 161 -28.58 -9.05 8.56
N GLN A 162 -29.56 -8.15 8.60
CA GLN A 162 -30.47 -7.93 7.48
C GLN A 162 -29.79 -7.28 6.29
N GLN A 163 -28.81 -6.41 6.53
CA GLN A 163 -27.99 -5.80 5.47
C GLN A 163 -27.12 -6.85 4.77
N ARG A 164 -26.45 -7.72 5.53
CA ARG A 164 -25.69 -8.87 4.99
C ARG A 164 -26.56 -9.74 4.09
N ALA A 165 -27.73 -10.13 4.58
CA ALA A 165 -28.64 -10.96 3.81
C ALA A 165 -29.04 -10.30 2.47
N LYS A 166 -29.25 -9.00 2.46
CA LYS A 166 -29.58 -8.24 1.26
C LYS A 166 -28.41 -8.13 0.26
N ILE A 167 -27.19 -7.92 0.78
CA ILE A 167 -25.98 -7.84 -0.06
C ILE A 167 -25.65 -9.21 -0.66
N LEU A 168 -25.79 -10.28 0.09
CA LEU A 168 -25.52 -11.64 -0.35
C LEU A 168 -26.58 -12.21 -1.30
N ALA A 169 -27.81 -11.72 -1.21
CA ALA A 169 -28.90 -12.16 -2.09
C ALA A 169 -28.78 -11.62 -3.54
N GLY A 170 -27.95 -10.56 -3.74
CA GLY A 170 -27.81 -9.91 -5.05
C GLY A 170 -29.10 -9.24 -5.55
N PRO A 171 -29.03 -8.58 -6.68
CA PRO A 171 -30.24 -8.12 -7.39
C PRO A 171 -30.99 -9.28 -8.00
#